data_f27f44e27f79bc2e25e12e149ecd0a6e
#
_entry.id   f27f44e27f79bc2e25e12e149ecd0a6e
#
_cell.length_a   1.000
_cell.length_b   1.000
_cell.length_c   1.000
_cell.angle_alpha   90.00
_cell.angle_beta   90.00
_cell.angle_gamma   90.00
#
_symmetry.space_group_name_H-M   'P 1'
#
loop_
_entity.id
_entity.type
_entity.pdbx_description
1 polymer ?
#
loop_
_entity_poly.entity_id
_entity_poly.type
_entity_poly.pdbx_seq_one_letter_code
_entity_poly.pdbx_strand_id
1 'polypeptide(L)'
;MNRLKQKVWRDKSYGKWIHENVSCCITGDTTTVDPHHIKGEGYGTIKAPDYMQMALAHHLHNEIHVIGYEAFEAKYGRTQRSMVAETLVKAHSMGRINMEELPLEAWIWEEVEELVHVI
;
A
#
# COMPACT_ATOMS: atom_id res chain seq x y z
N MET A 1 -0.38 -12.08 -20.32
CA MET A 1 0.61 -12.77 -19.48
C MET A 1 -0.04 -13.22 -18.17
N ASN A 2 0.27 -14.43 -17.76
CA ASN A 2 -0.34 -15.00 -16.54
C ASN A 2 0.46 -14.58 -15.30
N ARG A 3 -0.10 -13.74 -14.44
CA ARG A 3 0.56 -13.26 -13.22
C ARG A 3 0.94 -14.40 -12.27
N LEU A 4 0.20 -15.51 -12.27
CA LEU A 4 0.49 -16.65 -11.40
C LEU A 4 1.83 -17.30 -11.70
N LYS A 5 2.36 -17.12 -12.90
CA LYS A 5 3.65 -17.69 -13.33
C LYS A 5 4.80 -16.71 -13.21
N GLN A 6 4.52 -15.46 -12.86
CA GLN A 6 5.55 -14.44 -12.69
C GLN A 6 6.13 -14.49 -11.30
N LYS A 7 7.43 -14.22 -11.19
CA LYS A 7 8.06 -14.06 -9.89
C LYS A 7 7.55 -12.77 -9.25
N VAL A 8 6.89 -12.89 -8.12
CA VAL A 8 6.34 -11.75 -7.40
C VAL A 8 7.40 -11.23 -6.42
N TRP A 9 7.59 -9.90 -6.40
CA TRP A 9 8.56 -9.27 -5.52
C TRP A 9 8.16 -9.46 -4.05
N ARG A 10 9.09 -9.97 -3.25
CA ARG A 10 8.86 -10.21 -1.82
C ARG A 10 9.99 -9.64 -0.97
N ASP A 11 9.61 -8.97 0.10
CA ASP A 11 10.52 -8.48 1.14
C ASP A 11 9.75 -8.47 2.46
N LYS A 12 9.91 -9.52 3.23
CA LYS A 12 9.18 -9.69 4.51
C LYS A 12 9.49 -8.58 5.51
N SER A 13 10.70 -8.05 5.46
CA SER A 13 11.10 -7.00 6.39
C SER A 13 10.42 -5.66 6.09
N TYR A 14 9.93 -5.46 4.88
CA TYR A 14 9.25 -4.23 4.50
C TYR A 14 7.93 -4.04 5.27
N GLY A 15 7.13 -5.09 5.40
CA GLY A 15 5.88 -5.02 6.17
C GLY A 15 6.13 -4.68 7.63
N LYS A 16 7.14 -5.31 8.23
CA LYS A 16 7.55 -5.01 9.60
C LYS A 16 7.99 -3.56 9.72
N TRP A 17 8.75 -3.07 8.74
CA TRP A 17 9.21 -1.69 8.71
C TRP A 17 8.02 -0.70 8.65
N ILE A 18 7.00 -0.99 7.83
CA ILE A 18 5.77 -0.19 7.77
C ILE A 18 5.13 -0.10 9.15
N HIS A 19 4.96 -1.25 9.79
CA HIS A 19 4.39 -1.33 11.14
C HIS A 19 5.12 -0.43 12.14
N GLU A 20 6.44 -0.36 12.04
CA GLU A 20 7.27 0.37 13.00
C GLU A 20 7.48 1.85 12.65
N ASN A 21 7.32 2.23 11.37
CA ASN A 21 7.80 3.54 10.90
C ASN A 21 6.80 4.40 10.15
N VAL A 22 5.66 3.85 9.71
CA VAL A 22 4.74 4.58 8.83
C VAL A 22 3.43 4.87 9.56
N SER A 23 2.94 6.11 9.43
CA SER A 23 1.65 6.49 10.00
C SER A 23 0.49 5.98 9.14
N CYS A 24 -0.67 5.79 9.76
CA CYS A 24 -1.89 5.37 9.06
C CYS A 24 -2.28 6.38 7.98
N CYS A 25 -2.59 5.88 6.79
CA CYS A 25 -2.97 6.73 5.65
C CYS A 25 -4.30 7.47 5.86
N ILE A 26 -5.16 6.99 6.75
CA ILE A 26 -6.47 7.60 7.01
C ILE A 26 -6.42 8.54 8.19
N THR A 27 -5.85 8.10 9.31
CA THR A 27 -5.91 8.84 10.59
C THR A 27 -4.63 9.56 10.97
N GLY A 28 -3.50 9.18 10.38
CA GLY A 28 -2.19 9.68 10.79
C GLY A 28 -1.67 9.06 12.08
N ASP A 29 -2.39 8.09 12.66
CA ASP A 29 -1.98 7.41 13.87
C ASP A 29 -0.68 6.64 13.67
N THR A 30 0.20 6.63 14.67
CA THR A 30 1.48 5.93 14.62
C THR A 30 1.59 4.82 15.67
N THR A 31 0.56 4.62 16.50
CA THR A 31 0.67 3.70 17.64
C THR A 31 0.40 2.24 17.28
N THR A 32 -0.59 1.98 16.42
CA THR A 32 -0.99 0.61 16.06
C THR A 32 -1.25 0.54 14.58
N VAL A 33 -0.18 0.54 13.78
CA VAL A 33 -0.29 0.52 12.31
C VAL A 33 0.06 -0.85 11.78
N ASP A 34 -0.80 -1.38 10.91
CA ASP A 34 -0.57 -2.65 10.22
C ASP A 34 -0.32 -2.41 8.73
N PRO A 35 0.57 -3.19 8.10
CA PRO A 35 0.67 -3.21 6.65
C PRO A 35 -0.47 -4.05 6.08
N HIS A 36 -1.06 -3.60 4.97
CA HIS A 36 -2.14 -4.31 4.30
C HIS A 36 -1.87 -4.34 2.79
N HIS A 37 -1.83 -5.56 2.22
CA HIS A 37 -1.65 -5.71 0.77
C HIS A 37 -2.88 -5.25 0.01
N ILE A 38 -2.66 -4.59 -1.12
CA ILE A 38 -3.75 -4.17 -2.01
C ILE A 38 -4.54 -5.39 -2.51
N LYS A 39 -5.84 -5.21 -2.72
CA LYS A 39 -6.73 -6.23 -3.29
C LYS A 39 -7.26 -5.77 -4.64
N GLY A 40 -7.68 -6.73 -5.47
CA GLY A 40 -8.37 -6.39 -6.72
C GLY A 40 -7.49 -5.97 -7.89
N GLU A 41 -6.17 -6.22 -7.81
CA GLU A 41 -5.23 -5.83 -8.87
C GLU A 41 -4.82 -6.98 -9.79
N GLY A 42 -5.65 -8.03 -9.85
CA GLY A 42 -5.44 -9.12 -10.81
C GLY A 42 -4.49 -10.22 -10.36
N TYR A 43 -4.19 -10.31 -9.05
CA TYR A 43 -3.31 -11.37 -8.53
C TYR A 43 -4.05 -12.65 -8.12
N GLY A 44 -5.40 -12.63 -8.16
CA GLY A 44 -6.21 -13.81 -7.81
C GLY A 44 -6.04 -14.17 -6.34
N THR A 45 -5.64 -15.41 -6.06
CA THR A 45 -5.42 -15.91 -4.70
C THR A 45 -4.02 -15.60 -4.18
N ILE A 46 -3.12 -15.09 -5.03
CA ILE A 46 -1.76 -14.72 -4.65
C ILE A 46 -1.79 -13.30 -4.09
N LYS A 47 -1.06 -13.07 -3.00
CA LYS A 47 -0.88 -11.71 -2.48
C LYS A 47 -0.18 -10.86 -3.53
N ALA A 48 -0.56 -9.59 -3.63
CA ALA A 48 0.15 -8.60 -4.42
C ALA A 48 1.62 -8.52 -3.98
N PRO A 49 2.52 -7.96 -4.81
CA PRO A 49 3.91 -7.75 -4.40
C PRO A 49 3.99 -6.99 -3.07
N ASP A 50 5.02 -7.28 -2.28
CA ASP A 50 5.15 -6.67 -0.95
C ASP A 50 5.33 -5.16 -0.98
N TYR A 51 5.73 -4.56 -2.12
CA TYR A 51 5.77 -3.10 -2.22
C TYR A 51 4.37 -2.48 -2.37
N MET A 52 3.34 -3.27 -2.64
CA MET A 52 1.95 -2.81 -2.77
C MET A 52 1.18 -2.92 -1.47
N GLN A 53 1.77 -2.46 -0.38
CA GLN A 53 1.13 -2.43 0.93
C GLN A 53 0.81 -1.00 1.34
N MET A 54 -0.27 -0.84 2.08
CA MET A 54 -0.66 0.44 2.65
C MET A 54 -0.63 0.36 4.17
N ALA A 55 -0.32 1.48 4.83
CA ALA A 55 -0.29 1.57 6.28
C ALA A 55 -1.69 1.92 6.79
N LEU A 56 -2.27 1.05 7.61
CA LEU A 56 -3.59 1.26 8.21
C LEU A 56 -3.54 1.01 9.72
N ALA A 57 -4.16 1.90 10.49
CA ALA A 57 -4.35 1.64 11.92
C ALA A 57 -5.05 0.29 12.08
N HIS A 58 -4.74 -0.43 13.17
CA HIS A 58 -5.23 -1.80 13.37
C HIS A 58 -6.74 -1.93 13.23
N HIS A 59 -7.51 -1.00 13.80
CA HIS A 59 -8.98 -1.05 13.72
C HIS A 59 -9.48 -0.85 12.28
N LEU A 60 -8.77 -0.06 11.46
CA LEU A 60 -9.13 0.14 10.05
C LEU A 60 -8.72 -1.05 9.20
N HIS A 61 -7.59 -1.70 9.53
CA HIS A 61 -7.18 -2.94 8.90
C HIS A 61 -8.24 -4.03 9.11
N ASN A 62 -8.77 -4.12 10.32
CA ASN A 62 -9.88 -5.04 10.60
C ASN A 62 -11.13 -4.66 9.83
N GLU A 63 -11.45 -3.38 9.76
CA GLU A 63 -12.64 -2.90 9.06
C GLU A 63 -12.59 -3.23 7.55
N ILE A 64 -11.47 -3.01 6.90
CA ILE A 64 -11.36 -3.29 5.45
C ILE A 64 -11.57 -4.79 5.18
N HIS A 65 -11.16 -5.66 6.09
CA HIS A 65 -11.42 -7.10 5.97
C HIS A 65 -12.90 -7.44 6.16
N VAL A 66 -13.60 -6.69 7.00
CA VAL A 66 -15.03 -6.96 7.28
C VAL A 66 -15.92 -6.43 6.15
N ILE A 67 -15.72 -5.18 5.72
CA ILE A 67 -16.63 -4.55 4.74
C ILE A 67 -16.16 -4.66 3.29
N GLY A 68 -14.91 -5.05 3.07
CA GLY A 68 -14.30 -5.13 1.74
C GLY A 68 -13.70 -3.80 1.29
N TYR A 69 -12.79 -3.85 0.33
CA TYR A 69 -12.05 -2.65 -0.07
C TYR A 69 -12.93 -1.62 -0.77
N GLU A 70 -13.92 -2.05 -1.55
CA GLU A 70 -14.79 -1.12 -2.28
C GLU A 70 -15.62 -0.26 -1.34
N ALA A 71 -16.25 -0.89 -0.34
CA ALA A 71 -17.01 -0.17 0.69
C ALA A 71 -16.10 0.70 1.55
N PHE A 72 -14.90 0.22 1.84
CA PHE A 72 -13.92 0.98 2.62
C PHE A 72 -13.49 2.24 1.88
N GLU A 73 -13.20 2.14 0.58
CA GLU A 73 -12.84 3.30 -0.25
C GLU A 73 -13.97 4.34 -0.27
N ALA A 74 -15.20 3.87 -0.44
CA ALA A 74 -16.37 4.76 -0.45
C ALA A 74 -16.55 5.46 0.89
N LYS A 75 -16.35 4.73 2.00
CA LYS A 75 -16.54 5.26 3.35
C LYS A 75 -15.53 6.35 3.70
N TYR A 76 -14.27 6.14 3.36
CA TYR A 76 -13.18 7.04 3.77
C TYR A 76 -12.72 8.01 2.68
N GLY A 77 -13.24 7.87 1.45
CA GLY A 77 -12.86 8.75 0.35
C GLY A 77 -11.40 8.60 -0.07
N ARG A 78 -10.81 7.42 0.13
CA ARG A 78 -9.42 7.12 -0.24
C ARG A 78 -9.37 5.80 -1.00
N THR A 79 -8.69 5.78 -2.13
CA THR A 79 -8.48 4.54 -2.89
C THR A 79 -7.29 3.77 -2.32
N GLN A 80 -7.34 2.44 -2.45
CA GLN A 80 -6.20 1.61 -2.08
C GLN A 80 -4.94 2.03 -2.84
N ARG A 81 -5.09 2.34 -4.13
CA ARG A 81 -3.97 2.78 -4.96
C ARG A 81 -3.30 4.03 -4.41
N SER A 82 -4.09 5.01 -3.97
CA SER A 82 -3.54 6.24 -3.37
C SER A 82 -2.81 5.96 -2.07
N MET A 83 -3.32 5.01 -1.27
CA MET A 83 -2.70 4.65 0.01
C MET A 83 -1.39 3.87 -0.18
N VAL A 84 -1.35 2.99 -1.19
CA VAL A 84 -0.10 2.30 -1.55
C VAL A 84 0.96 3.31 -2.01
N ALA A 85 0.57 4.25 -2.88
CA ALA A 85 1.49 5.28 -3.37
C ALA A 85 2.01 6.14 -2.22
N GLU A 86 1.14 6.57 -1.31
CA GLU A 86 1.56 7.36 -0.14
C GLU A 86 2.57 6.60 0.72
N THR A 87 2.32 5.32 0.98
CA THR A 87 3.22 4.47 1.77
C THR A 87 4.58 4.32 1.09
N LEU A 88 4.58 4.12 -0.24
CA LEU A 88 5.82 4.02 -1.01
C LEU A 88 6.62 5.32 -0.98
N VAL A 89 5.96 6.46 -1.14
CA VAL A 89 6.63 7.77 -1.08
C VAL A 89 7.29 7.98 0.28
N LYS A 90 6.60 7.63 1.35
CA LYS A 90 7.17 7.72 2.70
C LYS A 90 8.38 6.82 2.86
N ALA A 91 8.28 5.56 2.39
CA ALA A 91 9.38 4.61 2.47
C ALA A 91 10.59 5.08 1.65
N HIS A 92 10.34 5.64 0.48
CA HIS A 92 11.39 6.18 -0.38
C HIS A 92 12.07 7.39 0.29
N SER A 93 11.29 8.33 0.81
CA SER A 93 11.84 9.54 1.44
C SER A 93 12.61 9.22 2.72
N MET A 94 12.26 8.13 3.40
CA MET A 94 12.97 7.69 4.60
C MET A 94 14.16 6.77 4.30
N GLY A 95 14.46 6.54 3.02
CA GLY A 95 15.60 5.71 2.61
C GLY A 95 15.40 4.22 2.75
N ARG A 96 14.18 3.75 3.04
CA ARG A 96 13.92 2.31 3.20
C ARG A 96 13.91 1.56 1.87
N ILE A 97 13.42 2.20 0.82
CA ILE A 97 13.40 1.65 -0.54
C ILE A 97 13.84 2.73 -1.52
N ASN A 98 14.23 2.29 -2.72
CA ASN A 98 14.40 3.19 -3.85
C ASN A 98 13.34 2.80 -4.89
N MET A 99 12.34 3.67 -5.07
CA MET A 99 11.23 3.40 -5.98
C MET A 99 11.69 3.15 -7.41
N GLU A 100 12.78 3.80 -7.85
CA GLU A 100 13.28 3.63 -9.21
C GLU A 100 13.90 2.26 -9.45
N GLU A 101 14.28 1.55 -8.40
CA GLU A 101 14.84 0.19 -8.48
C GLU A 101 13.78 -0.90 -8.39
N LEU A 102 12.52 -0.55 -8.12
CA LEU A 102 11.42 -1.50 -8.01
C LEU A 102 10.67 -1.61 -9.34
N PRO A 103 10.12 -2.80 -9.65
CA PRO A 103 9.34 -2.99 -10.88
C PRO A 103 7.92 -2.44 -10.72
N LEU A 104 7.79 -1.16 -10.43
CA LEU A 104 6.52 -0.50 -10.14
C LEU A 104 5.66 -0.39 -11.40
N GLU A 105 4.36 -0.63 -11.24
CA GLU A 105 3.40 -0.48 -12.33
C GLU A 105 3.12 0.99 -12.62
N ALA A 106 2.71 1.29 -13.85
CA ALA A 106 2.49 2.67 -14.29
C ALA A 106 1.52 3.43 -13.39
N TRP A 107 0.46 2.78 -12.91
CA TRP A 107 -0.52 3.46 -12.07
C TRP A 107 0.07 3.98 -10.76
N ILE A 108 1.11 3.31 -10.26
CA ILE A 108 1.78 3.76 -9.02
C ILE A 108 2.42 5.14 -9.25
N TRP A 109 3.12 5.29 -10.37
CA TRP A 109 3.74 6.57 -10.72
C TRP A 109 2.70 7.67 -10.94
N GLU A 110 1.56 7.33 -11.54
CA GLU A 110 0.45 8.25 -11.72
C GLU A 110 -0.10 8.74 -10.38
N GLU A 111 -0.30 7.81 -9.43
CA GLU A 111 -0.77 8.15 -8.08
C GLU A 111 0.26 9.01 -7.33
N VAL A 112 1.55 8.72 -7.48
CA VAL A 112 2.61 9.51 -6.87
C VAL A 112 2.57 10.94 -7.40
N GLU A 113 2.37 11.13 -8.70
CA GLU A 113 2.27 12.45 -9.31
C GLU A 113 1.08 13.23 -8.74
N GLU A 114 -0.06 12.57 -8.55
CA GLU A 114 -1.24 13.20 -7.92
C GLU A 114 -0.94 13.67 -6.50
N LEU A 115 -0.21 12.88 -5.71
CA LEU A 115 0.16 13.27 -4.35
C LEU A 115 1.03 14.52 -4.34
N VAL A 116 1.94 14.65 -5.29
CA VAL A 116 2.83 15.81 -5.39
C VAL A 116 2.04 17.07 -5.78
N HIS A 117 1.04 16.93 -6.63
CA HIS A 117 0.26 18.06 -7.14
C HIS A 117 -0.80 18.58 -6.17
N VAL A 118 -1.10 17.85 -5.11
CA VAL A 118 -2.08 18.26 -4.09
C VAL A 118 -1.51 19.30 -3.12
N ILE A 119 -0.23 19.48 -3.13
CA ILE A 119 0.42 20.47 -2.26
C ILE A 119 0.28 21.91 -2.88
#